data_1fa3250c1094b851063958e740fc6d9b
#
_entry.id   1fa3250c1094b851063958e740fc6d9b
#
_cell.length_a   1.000
_cell.length_b   1.000
_cell.length_c   1.000
_cell.angle_alpha   90.00
_cell.angle_beta   90.00
_cell.angle_gamma   90.00
#
_symmetry.space_group_name_H-M   'P 1'
#
loop_
_entity.id
_entity.type
_entity.pdbx_description
1 polymer ?
#
loop_
_entity_poly.entity_id
_entity_poly.type
_entity_poly.pdbx_seq_one_letter_code
_entity_poly.pdbx_strand_id
1 'polypeptide(L)'
;HHRSSAASDVYKRQALRTPTSQAEEIKQTYGCAVAEFTNDEDMIEVQGVGGRPPRELARRSLAEIIEPRYVELFELIRAEIERNGFEHKIPAGIVLTGGTSKMEGVVELAESIFQTSVRLGVPEKFSGMENVLRNPIYATSIGLLAYGNDRIKNGLVSNSGDSFVSKAWSWLKNNY
;
A
#
# COMPACT_ATOMS: atom_id res chain seq x y z
N HIS A 1 13.86 12.77 -3.48
CA HIS A 1 13.45 12.03 -4.67
C HIS A 1 11.96 11.63 -4.63
N HIS A 2 11.06 12.63 -4.76
CA HIS A 2 9.61 12.41 -4.90
C HIS A 2 9.16 12.48 -6.38
N ARG A 3 9.79 11.72 -7.27
CA ARG A 3 9.39 11.69 -8.68
C ARG A 3 8.51 10.50 -9.10
N SER A 4 8.40 9.47 -8.27
CA SER A 4 7.74 8.22 -8.64
C SER A 4 6.20 8.31 -8.66
N SER A 5 5.56 8.93 -7.68
CA SER A 5 4.11 8.99 -7.57
C SER A 5 3.44 9.84 -8.66
N ALA A 6 3.91 11.09 -8.85
CA ALA A 6 3.32 12.00 -9.84
C ALA A 6 3.51 11.51 -11.29
N ALA A 7 4.66 10.91 -11.61
CA ALA A 7 4.91 10.34 -12.94
C ALA A 7 4.01 9.12 -13.22
N SER A 8 3.79 8.27 -12.21
CA SER A 8 2.87 7.14 -12.30
C SER A 8 1.43 7.59 -12.53
N ASP A 9 0.97 8.66 -11.87
CA ASP A 9 -0.39 9.17 -12.03
C ASP A 9 -0.62 9.88 -13.36
N VAL A 10 0.42 10.55 -13.90
CA VAL A 10 0.37 11.14 -15.23
C VAL A 10 0.30 10.05 -16.30
N TYR A 11 1.09 8.98 -16.14
CA TYR A 11 1.10 7.87 -17.09
C TYR A 11 -0.23 7.10 -17.11
N LYS A 12 -0.81 6.82 -15.94
CA LYS A 12 -2.15 6.20 -15.82
C LYS A 12 -3.23 7.03 -16.51
N ARG A 13 -3.22 8.37 -16.31
CA ARG A 13 -4.16 9.29 -16.95
C ARG A 13 -4.01 9.32 -18.45
N GLN A 14 -2.78 9.29 -18.98
CA GLN A 14 -2.52 9.26 -20.42
C GLN A 14 -2.91 7.92 -21.05
N ALA A 15 -2.64 6.81 -20.40
CA ALA A 15 -2.95 5.48 -20.91
C ALA A 15 -4.45 5.18 -20.86
N LEU A 16 -5.12 5.47 -19.74
CA LEU A 16 -6.54 5.22 -19.58
C LEU A 16 -7.44 6.35 -20.10
N ARG A 17 -6.90 7.54 -20.34
CA ARG A 17 -7.67 8.74 -20.77
C ARG A 17 -8.97 8.92 -19.96
N THR A 18 -8.88 8.78 -18.64
CA THR A 18 -10.00 8.86 -17.69
C THR A 18 -9.59 9.74 -16.50
N PRO A 19 -10.53 10.33 -15.73
CA PRO A 19 -10.24 11.07 -14.50
C PRO A 19 -9.48 10.22 -13.50
N THR A 20 -8.61 10.85 -12.68
CA THR A 20 -7.74 10.13 -11.72
C THR A 20 -8.51 9.28 -10.74
N SER A 21 -9.66 9.76 -10.24
CA SER A 21 -10.52 8.99 -9.31
C SER A 21 -11.05 7.71 -9.94
N GLN A 22 -11.49 7.78 -11.17
CA GLN A 22 -11.97 6.61 -11.93
C GLN A 22 -10.83 5.67 -12.30
N ALA A 23 -9.66 6.20 -12.68
CA ALA A 23 -8.49 5.38 -12.97
C ALA A 23 -8.05 4.58 -11.73
N GLU A 24 -8.17 5.17 -10.53
CA GLU A 24 -7.86 4.49 -9.27
C GLU A 24 -8.91 3.41 -8.94
N GLU A 25 -10.19 3.70 -9.14
CA GLU A 25 -11.28 2.73 -8.97
C GLU A 25 -11.12 1.53 -9.92
N ILE A 26 -10.85 1.78 -11.21
CA ILE A 26 -10.60 0.75 -12.21
C ILE A 26 -9.39 -0.10 -11.80
N LYS A 27 -8.31 0.53 -11.37
CA LYS A 27 -7.12 -0.18 -10.89
C LYS A 27 -7.42 -1.05 -9.68
N GLN A 28 -8.21 -0.57 -8.72
CA GLN A 28 -8.55 -1.32 -7.50
C GLN A 28 -9.48 -2.51 -7.79
N THR A 29 -10.36 -2.35 -8.78
CA THR A 29 -11.38 -3.37 -9.10
C THR A 29 -10.86 -4.42 -10.07
N TYR A 30 -10.13 -4.00 -11.10
CA TYR A 30 -9.75 -4.86 -12.23
C TYR A 30 -8.24 -5.04 -12.40
N GLY A 31 -7.43 -4.35 -11.59
CA GLY A 31 -5.98 -4.40 -11.71
C GLY A 31 -5.40 -5.79 -11.46
N CYS A 32 -4.36 -6.12 -12.23
CA CYS A 32 -3.54 -7.31 -12.05
C CYS A 32 -2.08 -6.92 -12.24
N ALA A 33 -1.19 -7.49 -11.41
CA ALA A 33 0.25 -7.24 -11.46
C ALA A 33 0.98 -8.14 -12.47
N VAL A 34 0.30 -9.15 -13.02
CA VAL A 34 0.83 -10.09 -14.03
C VAL A 34 -0.15 -10.15 -15.20
N ALA A 35 0.25 -9.66 -16.37
CA ALA A 35 -0.63 -9.60 -17.54
C ALA A 35 -1.07 -11.00 -18.03
N GLU A 36 -0.22 -12.00 -17.84
CA GLU A 36 -0.51 -13.38 -18.21
C GLU A 36 -1.67 -14.02 -17.40
N PHE A 37 -2.01 -13.46 -16.23
CA PHE A 37 -3.13 -13.93 -15.40
C PHE A 37 -4.48 -13.38 -15.88
N THR A 38 -4.46 -12.49 -16.87
CA THR A 38 -5.65 -11.86 -17.42
C THR A 38 -5.96 -12.38 -18.82
N ASN A 39 -7.25 -12.36 -19.18
CA ASN A 39 -7.69 -12.78 -20.50
C ASN A 39 -7.99 -11.57 -21.39
N ASP A 40 -7.74 -11.68 -22.69
CA ASP A 40 -8.08 -10.64 -23.68
C ASP A 40 -9.60 -10.47 -23.87
N GLU A 41 -10.37 -11.49 -23.51
CA GLU A 41 -11.85 -11.47 -23.59
C GLU A 41 -12.50 -10.73 -22.41
N ASP A 42 -11.75 -10.51 -21.32
CA ASP A 42 -12.24 -9.78 -20.14
C ASP A 42 -12.25 -8.27 -20.42
N MET A 43 -13.41 -7.78 -20.86
CA MET A 43 -13.58 -6.36 -21.18
C MET A 43 -14.04 -5.57 -19.97
N ILE A 44 -13.43 -4.41 -19.74
CA ILE A 44 -13.80 -3.44 -18.71
C ILE A 44 -14.29 -2.14 -19.35
N GLU A 45 -15.34 -1.57 -18.79
CA GLU A 45 -15.87 -0.29 -19.23
C GLU A 45 -15.11 0.87 -18.58
N VAL A 46 -14.55 1.73 -19.39
CA VAL A 46 -13.80 2.92 -18.96
C VAL A 46 -14.54 4.18 -19.39
N GLN A 47 -14.93 4.99 -18.42
CA GLN A 47 -15.63 6.25 -18.68
C GLN A 47 -14.75 7.26 -19.44
N GLY A 48 -15.32 7.90 -20.44
CA GLY A 48 -14.63 8.91 -21.21
C GLY A 48 -14.50 10.25 -20.49
N VAL A 49 -13.43 11.01 -20.80
CA VAL A 49 -13.24 12.37 -20.28
C VAL A 49 -13.95 13.40 -21.18
N GLY A 50 -14.53 14.43 -20.56
CA GLY A 50 -15.07 15.57 -21.31
C GLY A 50 -16.35 15.25 -22.10
N GLY A 51 -17.23 14.39 -21.57
CA GLY A 51 -18.51 14.05 -22.21
C GLY A 51 -18.38 13.04 -23.36
N ARG A 52 -17.23 12.40 -23.51
CA ARG A 52 -17.04 11.29 -24.45
C ARG A 52 -17.77 10.04 -23.96
N PRO A 53 -18.31 9.21 -24.86
CA PRO A 53 -18.94 7.97 -24.49
C PRO A 53 -17.94 7.03 -23.80
N PRO A 54 -18.43 6.12 -22.92
CA PRO A 54 -17.63 5.04 -22.36
C PRO A 54 -16.99 4.20 -23.48
N ARG A 55 -15.83 3.62 -23.18
CA ARG A 55 -15.14 2.71 -24.08
C ARG A 55 -14.80 1.42 -23.38
N GLU A 56 -14.73 0.36 -24.11
CA GLU A 56 -14.24 -0.93 -23.64
C GLU A 56 -12.71 -0.98 -23.73
N LEU A 57 -12.11 -1.60 -22.72
CA LEU A 57 -10.67 -1.87 -22.64
C LEU A 57 -10.50 -3.32 -22.17
N ALA A 58 -9.65 -4.10 -22.84
CA ALA A 58 -9.30 -5.42 -22.36
C ALA A 58 -8.59 -5.30 -20.99
N ARG A 59 -8.95 -6.14 -20.02
CA ARG A 59 -8.34 -6.19 -18.69
C ARG A 59 -6.83 -6.44 -18.80
N ARG A 60 -6.42 -7.23 -19.78
CA ARG A 60 -5.00 -7.46 -20.09
C ARG A 60 -4.24 -6.17 -20.39
N SER A 61 -4.83 -5.28 -21.18
CA SER A 61 -4.20 -3.97 -21.47
C SER A 61 -4.02 -3.12 -20.22
N LEU A 62 -4.90 -3.22 -19.23
CA LEU A 62 -4.71 -2.58 -17.92
C LEU A 62 -3.56 -3.24 -17.15
N ALA A 63 -3.48 -4.56 -17.14
CA ALA A 63 -2.40 -5.30 -16.49
C ALA A 63 -1.03 -4.97 -17.11
N GLU A 64 -0.92 -4.90 -18.44
CA GLU A 64 0.30 -4.51 -19.16
C GLU A 64 0.80 -3.08 -18.80
N ILE A 65 -0.09 -2.21 -18.31
CA ILE A 65 0.28 -0.88 -17.80
C ILE A 65 0.75 -0.96 -16.35
N ILE A 66 0.17 -1.87 -15.56
CA ILE A 66 0.42 -2.00 -14.13
C ILE A 66 1.70 -2.79 -13.86
N GLU A 67 1.88 -3.94 -14.51
CA GLU A 67 2.98 -4.88 -14.31
C GLU A 67 4.37 -4.22 -14.34
N PRO A 68 4.74 -3.40 -15.36
CA PRO A 68 6.05 -2.76 -15.39
C PRO A 68 6.33 -1.87 -14.17
N ARG A 69 5.30 -1.34 -13.52
CA ARG A 69 5.44 -0.51 -12.33
C ARG A 69 5.75 -1.31 -11.09
N TYR A 70 5.16 -2.49 -10.95
CA TYR A 70 5.52 -3.41 -9.89
C TYR A 70 6.90 -4.00 -10.10
N VAL A 71 7.25 -4.36 -11.35
CA VAL A 71 8.59 -4.83 -11.71
C VAL A 71 9.64 -3.78 -11.31
N GLU A 72 9.49 -2.53 -11.76
CA GLU A 72 10.39 -1.42 -11.42
C GLU A 72 10.53 -1.26 -9.89
N LEU A 73 9.40 -1.27 -9.16
CA LEU A 73 9.40 -1.13 -7.72
C LEU A 73 10.16 -2.28 -7.04
N PHE A 74 9.88 -3.51 -7.42
CA PHE A 74 10.50 -4.68 -6.81
C PHE A 74 11.98 -4.81 -7.17
N GLU A 75 12.38 -4.45 -8.38
CA GLU A 75 13.79 -4.38 -8.76
C GLU A 75 14.57 -3.33 -7.96
N LEU A 76 13.97 -2.15 -7.73
CA LEU A 76 14.57 -1.13 -6.87
C LEU A 76 14.73 -1.62 -5.42
N ILE A 77 13.73 -2.31 -4.88
CA ILE A 77 13.80 -2.90 -3.54
C ILE A 77 14.87 -4.01 -3.49
N ARG A 78 14.92 -4.88 -4.50
CA ARG A 78 15.94 -5.92 -4.60
C ARG A 78 17.34 -5.32 -4.61
N ALA A 79 17.58 -4.33 -5.45
CA ALA A 79 18.87 -3.63 -5.51
C ALA A 79 19.24 -2.99 -4.17
N GLU A 80 18.26 -2.48 -3.41
CA GLU A 80 18.49 -1.93 -2.07
C GLU A 80 18.86 -3.01 -1.05
N ILE A 81 18.21 -4.18 -1.11
CA ILE A 81 18.51 -5.34 -0.27
C ILE A 81 19.95 -5.83 -0.55
N GLU A 82 20.32 -5.97 -1.82
CA GLU A 82 21.66 -6.39 -2.26
C GLU A 82 22.72 -5.38 -1.81
N ARG A 83 22.49 -4.08 -2.04
CA ARG A 83 23.39 -2.99 -1.67
C ARG A 83 23.73 -2.99 -0.17
N ASN A 84 22.77 -3.38 0.67
CA ASN A 84 22.96 -3.44 2.13
C ASN A 84 23.41 -4.83 2.62
N GLY A 85 23.67 -5.80 1.75
CA GLY A 85 24.14 -7.14 2.10
C GLY A 85 23.13 -7.96 2.91
N PHE A 86 21.83 -7.76 2.66
CA PHE A 86 20.75 -8.48 3.32
C PHE A 86 20.25 -9.70 2.55
N GLU A 87 20.68 -9.92 1.32
CA GLU A 87 20.24 -11.01 0.45
C GLU A 87 20.34 -12.41 1.09
N HIS A 88 21.39 -12.64 1.89
CA HIS A 88 21.60 -13.91 2.63
C HIS A 88 21.04 -13.87 4.06
N LYS A 89 20.41 -12.76 4.49
CA LYS A 89 19.92 -12.56 5.86
C LYS A 89 18.40 -12.64 5.97
N ILE A 90 17.70 -12.93 4.87
CA ILE A 90 16.25 -13.03 4.80
C ILE A 90 15.75 -14.45 4.46
N PRO A 91 16.22 -15.51 5.16
CA PRO A 91 15.83 -16.89 4.85
C PRO A 91 14.33 -17.14 5.07
N ALA A 92 13.66 -16.31 5.85
CA ALA A 92 12.23 -16.41 6.09
C ALA A 92 11.38 -15.83 4.94
N GLY A 93 12.03 -15.26 3.91
CA GLY A 93 11.34 -14.63 2.78
C GLY A 93 10.92 -13.18 3.04
N ILE A 94 10.02 -12.69 2.19
CA ILE A 94 9.54 -11.31 2.17
C ILE A 94 8.07 -11.26 2.54
N VAL A 95 7.68 -10.23 3.27
CA VAL A 95 6.28 -9.98 3.64
C VAL A 95 5.83 -8.68 2.98
N LEU A 96 4.84 -8.78 2.09
CA LEU A 96 4.17 -7.64 1.48
C LEU A 96 2.97 -7.23 2.32
N THR A 97 2.76 -5.93 2.52
CA THR A 97 1.61 -5.42 3.26
C THR A 97 1.18 -4.05 2.70
N GLY A 98 0.05 -3.55 3.18
CA GLY A 98 -0.54 -2.32 2.66
C GLY A 98 -1.58 -2.58 1.56
N GLY A 99 -2.24 -1.52 1.08
CA GLY A 99 -3.35 -1.65 0.13
C GLY A 99 -2.95 -2.24 -1.21
N THR A 100 -1.82 -1.82 -1.75
CA THR A 100 -1.32 -2.26 -3.06
C THR A 100 -0.86 -3.72 -3.07
N SER A 101 -0.55 -4.30 -1.91
CA SER A 101 -0.20 -5.71 -1.80
C SER A 101 -1.38 -6.67 -2.04
N LYS A 102 -2.60 -6.15 -2.11
CA LYS A 102 -3.81 -6.94 -2.40
C LYS A 102 -4.05 -7.13 -3.90
N MET A 103 -3.25 -6.51 -4.75
CA MET A 103 -3.43 -6.66 -6.18
C MET A 103 -3.19 -8.11 -6.60
N GLU A 104 -4.04 -8.61 -7.48
CA GLU A 104 -3.91 -9.95 -8.05
C GLU A 104 -2.54 -10.12 -8.72
N GLY A 105 -1.88 -11.26 -8.52
CA GLY A 105 -0.59 -11.59 -9.11
C GLY A 105 0.62 -10.89 -8.46
N VAL A 106 0.42 -10.04 -7.43
CA VAL A 106 1.53 -9.28 -6.85
C VAL A 106 2.52 -10.17 -6.07
N VAL A 107 2.04 -11.22 -5.44
CA VAL A 107 2.87 -12.17 -4.69
C VAL A 107 3.74 -12.97 -5.65
N GLU A 108 3.15 -13.52 -6.69
CA GLU A 108 3.81 -14.32 -7.73
C GLU A 108 4.86 -13.50 -8.46
N LEU A 109 4.54 -12.25 -8.82
CA LEU A 109 5.49 -11.33 -9.43
C LEU A 109 6.66 -11.02 -8.49
N ALA A 110 6.37 -10.78 -7.22
CA ALA A 110 7.41 -10.52 -6.22
C ALA A 110 8.32 -11.75 -6.03
N GLU A 111 7.77 -12.97 -5.95
CA GLU A 111 8.54 -14.21 -5.86
C GLU A 111 9.45 -14.41 -7.07
N SER A 112 8.96 -14.09 -8.27
CA SER A 112 9.75 -14.19 -9.50
C SER A 112 10.94 -13.22 -9.53
N ILE A 113 10.79 -12.01 -8.94
CA ILE A 113 11.84 -10.99 -8.93
C ILE A 113 12.82 -11.21 -7.78
N PHE A 114 12.32 -11.47 -6.57
CA PHE A 114 13.17 -11.64 -5.38
C PHE A 114 13.81 -13.02 -5.27
N GLN A 115 13.34 -14.02 -6.03
CA GLN A 115 13.78 -15.42 -6.00
C GLN A 115 13.74 -16.01 -4.58
N THR A 116 12.73 -15.62 -3.81
CA THR A 116 12.47 -16.10 -2.44
C THR A 116 10.97 -16.14 -2.17
N SER A 117 10.56 -16.87 -1.13
CA SER A 117 9.15 -16.93 -0.74
C SER A 117 8.59 -15.57 -0.36
N VAL A 118 7.40 -15.26 -0.85
CA VAL A 118 6.69 -14.02 -0.54
C VAL A 118 5.30 -14.33 0.02
N ARG A 119 4.87 -13.60 1.03
CA ARG A 119 3.52 -13.72 1.57
C ARG A 119 2.88 -12.38 1.85
N LEU A 120 1.57 -12.34 1.87
CA LEU A 120 0.83 -11.18 2.37
C LEU A 120 0.89 -11.13 3.89
N GLY A 121 1.22 -9.96 4.42
CA GLY A 121 1.19 -9.66 5.84
C GLY A 121 -0.12 -8.99 6.23
N VAL A 122 -0.81 -9.58 7.20
CA VAL A 122 -1.98 -9.01 7.84
C VAL A 122 -1.72 -8.82 9.33
N PRO A 123 -2.34 -7.84 9.99
CA PRO A 123 -2.25 -7.70 11.44
C PRO A 123 -2.90 -8.89 12.14
N GLU A 124 -2.20 -9.57 13.04
CA GLU A 124 -2.69 -10.81 13.69
C GLU A 124 -2.89 -10.69 15.21
N LYS A 125 -2.28 -9.70 15.86
CA LYS A 125 -2.18 -9.64 17.34
C LYS A 125 -3.29 -8.85 18.03
N PHE A 126 -4.37 -8.53 17.36
CA PHE A 126 -5.43 -7.70 17.92
C PHE A 126 -6.76 -8.43 17.87
N SER A 127 -7.49 -8.40 19.00
CA SER A 127 -8.88 -8.83 19.09
C SER A 127 -9.81 -7.64 18.90
N GLY A 128 -10.92 -7.83 18.19
CA GLY A 128 -11.91 -6.79 17.94
C GLY A 128 -12.54 -6.95 16.55
N MET A 129 -12.65 -5.89 15.78
CA MET A 129 -13.27 -5.88 14.46
C MET A 129 -12.43 -6.71 13.46
N GLU A 130 -12.62 -8.03 13.45
CA GLU A 130 -11.80 -8.97 12.68
C GLU A 130 -11.68 -8.62 11.18
N ASN A 131 -12.76 -8.16 10.57
CA ASN A 131 -12.77 -7.77 9.15
C ASN A 131 -11.86 -6.57 8.85
N VAL A 132 -11.63 -5.68 9.82
CA VAL A 132 -10.72 -4.55 9.70
C VAL A 132 -9.30 -4.98 10.04
N LEU A 133 -9.14 -5.77 11.09
CA LEU A 133 -7.83 -6.16 11.62
C LEU A 133 -7.07 -7.10 10.68
N ARG A 134 -7.76 -7.98 9.96
CA ARG A 134 -7.15 -8.92 9.01
C ARG A 134 -6.95 -8.35 7.60
N ASN A 135 -7.00 -7.04 7.44
CA ASN A 135 -6.82 -6.40 6.14
C ASN A 135 -5.45 -5.70 6.08
N PRO A 136 -4.60 -6.03 5.10
CA PRO A 136 -3.27 -5.43 4.98
C PRO A 136 -3.30 -3.91 4.79
N ILE A 137 -4.42 -3.32 4.35
CA ILE A 137 -4.61 -1.87 4.22
C ILE A 137 -4.33 -1.15 5.55
N TYR A 138 -4.70 -1.76 6.67
CA TYR A 138 -4.59 -1.16 8.00
C TYR A 138 -3.31 -1.52 8.76
N ALA A 139 -2.40 -2.28 8.14
CA ALA A 139 -1.19 -2.77 8.81
C ALA A 139 -0.35 -1.65 9.45
N THR A 140 -0.15 -0.54 8.73
CA THR A 140 0.61 0.61 9.25
C THR A 140 -0.10 1.27 10.43
N SER A 141 -1.41 1.53 10.32
CA SER A 141 -2.19 2.18 11.38
C SER A 141 -2.24 1.33 12.65
N ILE A 142 -2.46 0.02 12.49
CA ILE A 142 -2.49 -0.93 13.59
C ILE A 142 -1.10 -1.07 14.21
N GLY A 143 -0.04 -1.12 13.38
CA GLY A 143 1.34 -1.15 13.85
C GLY A 143 1.71 0.08 14.67
N LEU A 144 1.28 1.28 14.25
CA LEU A 144 1.49 2.52 15.02
C LEU A 144 0.75 2.50 16.36
N LEU A 145 -0.49 2.00 16.39
CA LEU A 145 -1.24 1.86 17.64
C LEU A 145 -0.57 0.87 18.59
N ALA A 146 -0.10 -0.28 18.08
CA ALA A 146 0.65 -1.26 18.86
C ALA A 146 1.93 -0.66 19.43
N TYR A 147 2.72 -0.02 18.59
CA TYR A 147 3.95 0.63 18.99
C TYR A 147 3.72 1.71 20.05
N GLY A 148 2.69 2.56 19.87
CA GLY A 148 2.31 3.58 20.84
C GLY A 148 1.91 3.00 22.19
N ASN A 149 1.09 1.94 22.19
CA ASN A 149 0.68 1.24 23.40
C ASN A 149 1.87 0.62 24.15
N ASP A 150 2.81 0.00 23.43
CA ASP A 150 4.02 -0.58 24.04
C ASP A 150 4.94 0.51 24.64
N ARG A 151 5.05 1.66 23.98
CA ARG A 151 5.81 2.81 24.49
C ARG A 151 5.20 3.38 25.77
N ILE A 152 3.87 3.46 25.85
CA ILE A 152 3.15 3.90 27.05
C ILE A 152 3.35 2.90 28.18
N LYS A 153 3.15 1.58 27.91
CA LYS A 153 3.33 0.54 28.91
C LYS A 153 4.74 0.45 29.47
N ASN A 154 5.73 0.70 28.64
CA ASN A 154 7.15 0.68 29.04
C ASN A 154 7.64 2.01 29.64
N GLY A 155 6.74 2.97 29.90
CA GLY A 155 7.07 4.27 30.52
C GLY A 155 7.96 5.17 29.65
N LEU A 156 8.14 4.85 28.36
CA LEU A 156 8.99 5.60 27.44
C LEU A 156 8.28 6.85 26.86
N VAL A 157 6.99 6.97 27.06
CA VAL A 157 6.20 8.18 26.79
C VAL A 157 5.76 8.71 28.14
N SER A 158 6.43 9.76 28.62
CA SER A 158 5.93 10.57 29.72
C SER A 158 4.57 11.13 29.28
N ASN A 159 3.59 11.04 30.16
CA ASN A 159 2.26 11.65 29.99
C ASN A 159 2.41 13.19 30.06
N SER A 160 3.08 13.78 29.06
CA SER A 160 3.27 15.24 28.98
C SER A 160 1.94 15.99 28.74
N GLY A 161 0.86 15.27 28.44
CA GLY A 161 -0.50 15.82 28.39
C GLY A 161 -1.03 16.25 29.78
N ASP A 162 -0.76 15.44 30.82
CA ASP A 162 -1.19 15.77 32.19
C ASP A 162 -0.39 16.96 32.79
N SER A 163 0.87 17.10 32.38
CA SER A 163 1.71 18.19 32.86
C SER A 163 1.25 19.56 32.34
N PHE A 164 0.72 19.67 31.13
CA PHE A 164 0.27 20.95 30.59
C PHE A 164 -1.11 21.32 31.12
N VAL A 165 -2.04 20.38 31.18
CA VAL A 165 -3.39 20.60 31.71
C VAL A 165 -3.33 20.85 33.24
N SER A 166 -2.51 20.11 33.97
CA SER A 166 -2.33 20.32 35.42
C SER A 166 -1.63 21.66 35.73
N LYS A 167 -0.67 22.07 34.90
CA LYS A 167 -0.04 23.42 35.03
C LYS A 167 -1.02 24.53 34.66
N ALA A 168 -1.81 24.40 33.63
CA ALA A 168 -2.84 25.33 33.26
C ALA A 168 -3.92 25.44 34.38
N TRP A 169 -4.33 24.30 34.95
CA TRP A 169 -5.30 24.23 36.03
C TRP A 169 -4.75 24.82 37.35
N SER A 170 -3.51 24.53 37.68
CA SER A 170 -2.84 25.15 38.85
C SER A 170 -2.65 26.64 38.70
N TRP A 171 -2.34 27.11 37.49
CA TRP A 171 -2.21 28.56 37.21
C TRP A 171 -3.57 29.25 37.33
N LEU A 172 -4.66 28.67 36.84
CA LEU A 172 -6.03 29.19 36.99
C LEU A 172 -6.44 29.24 38.44
N LYS A 173 -6.14 28.21 39.25
CA LYS A 173 -6.50 28.14 40.67
C LYS A 173 -5.73 29.11 41.54
N ASN A 174 -4.55 29.55 41.14
CA ASN A 174 -3.74 30.51 41.90
C ASN A 174 -3.97 32.01 41.48
N ASN A 175 -4.73 32.24 40.40
CA ASN A 175 -5.00 33.58 39.89
C ASN A 175 -6.50 33.99 39.97
N TYR A 176 -7.34 33.17 40.61
CA TYR A 176 -8.74 33.45 40.97
C TYR A 176 -9.01 32.94 42.39
#